data_28ded57d5d4c8dc78adb3aec10cbc63a
#
_entry.id   28ded57d5d4c8dc78adb3aec10cbc63a
#
_cell.length_a   1.000
_cell.length_b   1.000
_cell.length_c   1.000
_cell.angle_alpha   90.00
_cell.angle_beta   90.00
_cell.angle_gamma   90.00
#
_symmetry.space_group_name_H-M   'P 1'
#
loop_
_entity.id
_entity.type
_entity.pdbx_description
1 polymer ?
#
loop_
_entity_poly.entity_id
_entity_poly.type
_entity_poly.pdbx_seq_one_letter_code
_entity_poly.pdbx_strand_id
1 'polypeptide(L)'
;MGNEAKCVARIDGQKVEGKALLETDELIFRGAECRVKITFGEMKGVTAADGELRIRTKDREFAFAVGAAAEKWREKILHPKTRMEKLGVRAGLRVAVIGDVEKEFAKELKQSKAEVVADGAAGGAEAVFLFVEGNGDSGNIAKAAKKIKGAAGLWVVYPKGRKEITESDVLGAGRKAGLKDVKVVGFSATHTALKFVIPRGEKIKTVGCFECGTGKPVSVVQKPHKMKE
;
A
#
# COMPACT_ATOMS: atom_id res chain seq x y z
N MET A 1 7.72 0.74 2.76
CA MET A 1 9.01 0.35 3.34
C MET A 1 9.18 1.06 4.66
N GLY A 2 9.40 0.32 5.74
CA GLY A 2 9.71 0.84 7.06
C GLY A 2 11.01 1.63 7.06
N ASN A 3 11.21 2.50 8.06
CA ASN A 3 12.49 3.15 8.25
C ASN A 3 13.33 2.26 9.16
N GLU A 4 14.55 1.98 8.76
CA GLU A 4 15.52 1.17 9.53
C GLU A 4 16.71 2.03 9.92
N ALA A 5 17.18 1.86 11.16
CA ALA A 5 18.41 2.46 11.66
C ALA A 5 19.18 1.47 12.54
N LYS A 6 20.49 1.32 12.30
CA LYS A 6 21.38 0.70 13.27
C LYS A 6 21.56 1.68 14.43
N CYS A 7 21.40 1.23 15.65
CA CYS A 7 21.48 2.11 16.81
C CYS A 7 21.80 1.34 18.09
N VAL A 8 22.24 2.08 19.10
CA VAL A 8 22.27 1.60 20.48
C VAL A 8 20.92 1.94 21.10
N ALA A 9 20.23 0.93 21.62
CA ALA A 9 19.03 1.13 22.42
C ALA A 9 19.38 1.08 23.91
N ARG A 10 18.73 1.91 24.70
CA ARG A 10 18.73 1.81 26.16
C ARG A 10 17.35 1.32 26.58
N ILE A 11 17.34 0.14 27.21
CA ILE A 11 16.12 -0.57 27.62
C ILE A 11 16.25 -0.83 29.11
N ASP A 12 15.39 -0.19 29.91
CA ASP A 12 15.43 -0.27 31.37
C ASP A 12 16.85 -0.03 31.95
N GLY A 13 17.57 0.94 31.37
CA GLY A 13 18.93 1.30 31.78
C GLY A 13 20.06 0.52 31.10
N GLN A 14 19.79 -0.63 30.51
CA GLN A 14 20.80 -1.45 29.83
C GLN A 14 20.99 -1.01 28.38
N LYS A 15 22.24 -0.90 27.94
CA LYS A 15 22.60 -0.59 26.55
C LYS A 15 22.68 -1.87 25.71
N VAL A 16 21.98 -1.89 24.60
CA VAL A 16 21.96 -3.01 23.64
C VAL A 16 22.18 -2.48 22.24
N GLU A 17 23.14 -3.03 21.52
CA GLU A 17 23.34 -2.73 20.09
C GLU A 17 22.37 -3.51 19.23
N GLY A 18 21.84 -2.88 18.17
CA GLY A 18 20.90 -3.55 17.27
C GLY A 18 20.40 -2.66 16.16
N LYS A 19 19.23 -3.07 15.65
CA LYS A 19 18.51 -2.36 14.59
C LYS A 19 17.13 -1.99 15.08
N ALA A 20 16.79 -0.73 14.96
CA ALA A 20 15.44 -0.24 15.14
C ALA A 20 14.75 -0.12 13.76
N LEU A 21 13.50 -0.59 13.68
CA LEU A 21 12.64 -0.50 12.51
C LEU A 21 11.36 0.23 12.92
N LEU A 22 11.09 1.35 12.29
CA LEU A 22 9.82 2.05 12.45
C LEU A 22 8.88 1.61 11.32
N GLU A 23 7.91 0.79 11.66
CA GLU A 23 6.86 0.32 10.77
C GLU A 23 5.66 1.30 10.73
N THR A 24 4.54 0.83 10.22
CA THR A 24 3.36 1.67 10.01
C THR A 24 2.66 2.08 11.31
N ASP A 25 2.66 1.19 12.30
CA ASP A 25 1.90 1.26 13.56
C ASP A 25 2.69 0.77 14.77
N GLU A 26 3.97 0.42 14.59
CA GLU A 26 4.83 -0.12 15.62
C GLU A 26 6.30 0.24 15.40
N LEU A 27 7.08 0.21 16.49
CA LEU A 27 8.53 0.22 16.48
C LEU A 27 9.03 -1.14 16.91
N ILE A 28 9.91 -1.73 16.11
CA ILE A 28 10.55 -3.02 16.38
C ILE A 28 12.04 -2.77 16.58
N PHE A 29 12.60 -3.25 17.70
CA PHE A 29 14.05 -3.30 17.91
C PHE A 29 14.53 -4.74 17.93
N ARG A 30 15.63 -5.01 17.26
CA ARG A 30 16.29 -6.32 17.19
C ARG A 30 17.75 -6.17 17.58
N GLY A 31 18.07 -6.53 18.81
CA GLY A 31 19.43 -6.72 19.30
C GLY A 31 19.87 -8.18 19.22
N ALA A 32 21.09 -8.49 19.63
CA ALA A 32 21.65 -9.86 19.60
C ALA A 32 20.82 -10.82 20.47
N GLU A 33 20.49 -10.40 21.70
CA GLU A 33 19.76 -11.23 22.68
C GLU A 33 18.40 -10.62 23.08
N CYS A 34 18.02 -9.50 22.47
CA CYS A 34 16.84 -8.75 22.84
C CYS A 34 16.01 -8.38 21.60
N ARG A 35 14.73 -8.67 21.66
CA ARG A 35 13.75 -8.20 20.68
C ARG A 35 12.63 -7.46 21.40
N VAL A 36 12.41 -6.21 21.00
CA VAL A 36 11.35 -5.38 21.52
C VAL A 36 10.41 -4.99 20.40
N LYS A 37 9.13 -5.03 20.68
CA LYS A 37 8.05 -4.57 19.80
C LYS A 37 7.16 -3.65 20.61
N ILE A 38 6.95 -2.42 20.14
CA ILE A 38 6.14 -1.40 20.81
C ILE A 38 5.16 -0.86 19.79
N THR A 39 3.87 -1.09 19.98
CA THR A 39 2.84 -0.50 19.13
C THR A 39 2.65 0.99 19.48
N PHE A 40 2.25 1.80 18.51
CA PHE A 40 2.02 3.24 18.77
C PHE A 40 0.94 3.48 19.84
N GLY A 41 -0.04 2.57 19.96
CA GLY A 41 -1.07 2.63 21.01
C GLY A 41 -0.54 2.42 22.42
N GLU A 42 0.57 1.71 22.60
CA GLU A 42 1.22 1.49 23.90
C GLU A 42 2.10 2.69 24.33
N MET A 43 2.48 3.56 23.38
CA MET A 43 3.35 4.70 23.64
C MET A 43 2.57 5.82 24.36
N LYS A 44 2.94 6.11 25.60
CA LYS A 44 2.34 7.18 26.42
C LYS A 44 3.09 8.50 26.30
N GLY A 45 4.33 8.46 25.87
CA GLY A 45 5.15 9.63 25.61
C GLY A 45 6.23 9.32 24.60
N VAL A 46 6.43 10.24 23.65
CA VAL A 46 7.47 10.12 22.61
C VAL A 46 8.16 11.47 22.48
N THR A 47 9.46 11.49 22.71
CA THR A 47 10.30 12.69 22.58
C THR A 47 11.52 12.37 21.72
N ALA A 48 12.06 13.39 21.08
CA ALA A 48 13.31 13.29 20.35
C ALA A 48 14.21 14.47 20.74
N ALA A 49 15.44 14.17 21.12
CA ALA A 49 16.46 15.16 21.43
C ALA A 49 17.84 14.56 21.18
N ASP A 50 18.78 15.35 20.70
CA ASP A 50 20.20 14.97 20.51
C ASP A 50 20.40 13.65 19.71
N GLY A 51 19.49 13.39 18.75
CA GLY A 51 19.53 12.17 17.96
C GLY A 51 19.02 10.93 18.67
N GLU A 52 18.46 11.07 19.86
CA GLU A 52 17.85 9.99 20.63
C GLU A 52 16.33 10.08 20.58
N LEU A 53 15.67 9.00 20.19
CA LEU A 53 14.22 8.84 20.26
C LEU A 53 13.88 8.14 21.57
N ARG A 54 13.17 8.82 22.46
CA ARG A 54 12.73 8.27 23.75
C ARG A 54 11.26 7.94 23.70
N ILE A 55 10.91 6.73 24.13
CA ILE A 55 9.54 6.22 24.17
C ILE A 55 9.25 5.74 25.58
N ARG A 56 8.15 6.22 26.14
CA ARG A 56 7.62 5.78 27.43
C ARG A 56 6.32 5.01 27.18
N THR A 57 6.26 3.81 27.69
CA THR A 57 5.03 3.01 27.80
C THR A 57 4.47 3.11 29.23
N LYS A 58 3.45 2.31 29.56
CA LYS A 58 2.92 2.29 30.93
C LYS A 58 3.97 1.87 31.96
N ASP A 59 4.79 0.88 31.61
CA ASP A 59 5.63 0.17 32.58
C ASP A 59 7.14 0.29 32.26
N ARG A 60 7.53 0.82 31.10
CA ARG A 60 8.91 0.80 30.63
C ARG A 60 9.31 2.07 29.89
N GLU A 61 10.60 2.36 29.92
CA GLU A 61 11.22 3.42 29.12
C GLU A 61 12.26 2.86 28.15
N PHE A 62 12.25 3.41 26.95
CA PHE A 62 13.15 3.03 25.88
C PHE A 62 13.79 4.28 25.28
N ALA A 63 15.07 4.20 24.95
CA ALA A 63 15.75 5.24 24.23
C ALA A 63 16.55 4.61 23.08
N PHE A 64 16.38 5.13 21.87
CA PHE A 64 17.00 4.63 20.64
C PHE A 64 17.87 5.73 20.02
N ALA A 65 19.16 5.56 19.97
CA ALA A 65 20.11 6.50 19.38
C ALA A 65 20.08 6.38 17.83
N VAL A 66 18.99 6.86 17.20
CA VAL A 66 18.76 6.75 15.75
C VAL A 66 19.31 7.95 14.95
N GLY A 67 20.02 8.85 15.61
CA GLY A 67 20.67 10.00 14.98
C GLY A 67 19.65 10.96 14.35
N ALA A 68 19.97 11.50 13.19
CA ALA A 68 19.13 12.45 12.46
C ALA A 68 17.71 11.95 12.15
N ALA A 69 17.44 10.65 12.31
CA ALA A 69 16.11 10.10 12.11
C ALA A 69 15.16 10.30 13.29
N ALA A 70 15.66 10.65 14.50
CA ALA A 70 14.89 10.69 15.73
C ALA A 70 13.66 11.60 15.62
N GLU A 71 13.84 12.85 15.19
CA GLU A 71 12.74 13.82 15.05
C GLU A 71 11.70 13.36 14.02
N LYS A 72 12.17 12.88 12.86
CA LYS A 72 11.28 12.37 11.82
C LYS A 72 10.49 11.14 12.27
N TRP A 73 11.08 10.29 13.10
CA TRP A 73 10.39 9.14 13.66
C TRP A 73 9.38 9.55 14.70
N ARG A 74 9.74 10.51 15.58
CA ARG A 74 8.81 11.12 16.53
C ARG A 74 7.55 11.62 15.84
N GLU A 75 7.72 12.46 14.79
CA GLU A 75 6.59 13.00 14.03
C GLU A 75 5.70 11.90 13.42
N LYS A 76 6.31 10.83 12.90
CA LYS A 76 5.54 9.71 12.34
C LYS A 76 4.76 8.93 13.39
N ILE A 77 5.28 8.83 14.60
CA ILE A 77 4.63 8.14 15.72
C ILE A 77 3.47 9.00 16.25
N LEU A 78 3.70 10.29 16.44
CA LEU A 78 2.69 11.21 16.96
C LEU A 78 1.57 11.51 15.96
N HIS A 79 1.92 11.53 14.65
CA HIS A 79 1.00 11.84 13.56
C HIS A 79 1.00 10.68 12.54
N PRO A 80 0.48 9.49 12.89
CA PRO A 80 0.42 8.37 11.96
C PRO A 80 -0.55 8.70 10.83
N LYS A 81 -0.14 8.41 9.60
CA LYS A 81 -0.99 8.62 8.43
C LYS A 81 -2.30 7.84 8.57
N THR A 82 -3.39 8.52 8.35
CA THR A 82 -4.71 7.93 8.27
C THR A 82 -4.82 6.92 7.10
N ARG A 83 -5.86 6.07 7.10
CA ARG A 83 -6.13 5.15 5.99
C ARG A 83 -6.29 5.92 4.68
N MET A 84 -7.02 7.03 4.68
CA MET A 84 -7.24 7.88 3.51
C MET A 84 -5.92 8.43 2.95
N GLU A 85 -5.04 8.93 3.80
CA GLU A 85 -3.72 9.42 3.39
C GLU A 85 -2.82 8.30 2.86
N LYS A 86 -2.86 7.09 3.47
CA LYS A 86 -2.12 5.92 2.97
C LYS A 86 -2.60 5.49 1.59
N LEU A 87 -3.89 5.59 1.33
CA LEU A 87 -4.52 5.28 0.05
C LEU A 87 -4.40 6.44 -0.97
N GLY A 88 -3.98 7.64 -0.52
CA GLY A 88 -3.86 8.82 -1.36
C GLY A 88 -5.20 9.47 -1.68
N VAL A 89 -6.22 9.23 -0.85
CA VAL A 89 -7.53 9.88 -0.97
C VAL A 89 -7.47 11.25 -0.29
N ARG A 90 -7.93 12.27 -0.99
CA ARG A 90 -7.96 13.66 -0.54
C ARG A 90 -9.25 14.34 -0.98
N ALA A 91 -9.53 15.50 -0.42
CA ALA A 91 -10.70 16.28 -0.80
C ALA A 91 -10.68 16.60 -2.32
N GLY A 92 -11.82 16.49 -2.96
CA GLY A 92 -11.99 16.72 -4.39
C GLY A 92 -11.46 15.62 -5.31
N LEU A 93 -10.81 14.56 -4.77
CA LEU A 93 -10.40 13.42 -5.59
C LEU A 93 -11.63 12.64 -6.06
N ARG A 94 -11.71 12.35 -7.35
CA ARG A 94 -12.78 11.52 -7.91
C ARG A 94 -12.48 10.05 -7.68
N VAL A 95 -13.36 9.40 -6.90
CA VAL A 95 -13.18 8.03 -6.44
C VAL A 95 -14.36 7.18 -6.90
N ALA A 96 -14.09 6.08 -7.59
CA ALA A 96 -15.08 5.04 -7.86
C ALA A 96 -14.87 3.85 -6.93
N VAL A 97 -16.00 3.25 -6.51
CA VAL A 97 -15.98 2.06 -5.65
C VAL A 97 -16.81 0.96 -6.31
N ILE A 98 -16.24 -0.25 -6.38
CA ILE A 98 -16.82 -1.42 -7.04
C ILE A 98 -16.79 -2.59 -6.05
N GLY A 99 -17.92 -3.25 -5.87
CA GLY A 99 -18.10 -4.38 -4.95
C GLY A 99 -18.59 -3.97 -3.56
N ASP A 100 -18.59 -4.91 -2.63
CA ASP A 100 -19.10 -4.71 -1.28
C ASP A 100 -18.10 -3.91 -0.43
N VAL A 101 -18.53 -2.73 -0.05
CA VAL A 101 -17.74 -1.73 0.66
C VAL A 101 -17.91 -1.87 2.16
N GLU A 102 -16.81 -1.91 2.92
CA GLU A 102 -16.85 -1.79 4.38
C GLU A 102 -17.53 -0.47 4.79
N LYS A 103 -18.51 -0.54 5.71
CA LYS A 103 -19.26 0.63 6.19
C LYS A 103 -18.36 1.75 6.72
N GLU A 104 -17.28 1.37 7.40
CA GLU A 104 -16.29 2.33 7.93
C GLU A 104 -15.54 3.05 6.82
N PHE A 105 -15.12 2.33 5.77
CA PHE A 105 -14.46 2.95 4.62
C PHE A 105 -15.39 3.92 3.87
N ALA A 106 -16.66 3.54 3.69
CA ALA A 106 -17.65 4.44 3.09
C ALA A 106 -17.85 5.72 3.91
N LYS A 107 -17.84 5.62 5.25
CA LYS A 107 -17.91 6.76 6.16
C LYS A 107 -16.67 7.65 6.05
N GLU A 108 -15.46 7.05 6.05
CA GLU A 108 -14.22 7.79 5.90
C GLU A 108 -14.11 8.48 4.54
N LEU A 109 -14.58 7.85 3.45
CA LEU A 109 -14.64 8.47 2.13
C LEU A 109 -15.49 9.73 2.15
N LYS A 110 -16.67 9.69 2.75
CA LYS A 110 -17.54 10.87 2.91
C LYS A 110 -16.83 11.96 3.75
N GLN A 111 -16.16 11.60 4.83
CA GLN A 111 -15.45 12.54 5.68
C GLN A 111 -14.25 13.17 4.98
N SER A 112 -13.58 12.46 4.07
CA SER A 112 -12.44 12.95 3.30
C SER A 112 -12.81 14.02 2.27
N LYS A 113 -14.11 14.28 2.06
CA LYS A 113 -14.64 15.18 1.01
C LYS A 113 -14.18 14.79 -0.40
N ALA A 114 -13.90 13.51 -0.63
CA ALA A 114 -13.67 12.96 -1.96
C ALA A 114 -15.02 12.92 -2.73
N GLU A 115 -14.94 13.09 -4.04
CA GLU A 115 -16.09 12.97 -4.93
C GLU A 115 -16.30 11.50 -5.29
N VAL A 116 -17.26 10.86 -4.65
CA VAL A 116 -17.59 9.46 -4.94
C VAL A 116 -18.49 9.40 -6.18
N VAL A 117 -17.98 8.75 -7.22
CA VAL A 117 -18.73 8.57 -8.48
C VAL A 117 -19.28 7.15 -8.58
N ALA A 118 -20.44 7.02 -9.24
CA ALA A 118 -21.04 5.71 -9.48
C ALA A 118 -20.12 4.82 -10.36
N ASP A 119 -20.26 3.51 -10.23
CA ASP A 119 -19.44 2.53 -10.98
C ASP A 119 -19.47 2.78 -12.50
N GLY A 120 -20.60 3.14 -13.07
CA GLY A 120 -20.72 3.50 -14.50
C GLY A 120 -19.86 4.69 -14.92
N ALA A 121 -19.55 5.62 -14.00
CA ALA A 121 -18.72 6.80 -14.22
C ALA A 121 -17.23 6.57 -13.83
N ALA A 122 -16.83 5.35 -13.51
CA ALA A 122 -15.47 5.04 -13.06
C ALA A 122 -14.38 5.41 -14.09
N GLY A 123 -14.71 5.53 -15.37
CA GLY A 123 -13.78 5.97 -16.43
C GLY A 123 -13.26 7.41 -16.29
N GLY A 124 -13.86 8.22 -15.41
CA GLY A 124 -13.36 9.56 -15.04
C GLY A 124 -12.79 9.63 -13.63
N ALA A 125 -12.72 8.51 -12.90
CA ALA A 125 -12.17 8.48 -11.55
C ALA A 125 -10.64 8.50 -11.58
N GLU A 126 -10.04 9.20 -10.60
CA GLU A 126 -8.59 9.24 -10.38
C GLU A 126 -8.13 8.05 -9.52
N ALA A 127 -9.04 7.49 -8.71
CA ALA A 127 -8.81 6.27 -7.96
C ALA A 127 -10.05 5.36 -8.06
N VAL A 128 -9.82 4.09 -8.36
CA VAL A 128 -10.87 3.06 -8.40
C VAL A 128 -10.55 2.05 -7.30
N PHE A 129 -11.49 1.81 -6.40
CA PHE A 129 -11.41 0.78 -5.38
C PHE A 129 -12.28 -0.40 -5.79
N LEU A 130 -11.66 -1.55 -5.98
CA LEU A 130 -12.32 -2.81 -6.29
C LEU A 130 -12.19 -3.74 -5.09
N PHE A 131 -13.32 -4.13 -4.51
CA PHE A 131 -13.38 -5.13 -3.45
C PHE A 131 -13.58 -6.50 -4.07
N VAL A 132 -12.77 -7.47 -3.66
CA VAL A 132 -12.78 -8.86 -4.13
C VAL A 132 -12.77 -9.80 -2.93
N GLU A 133 -13.61 -10.83 -2.96
CA GLU A 133 -13.76 -11.77 -1.85
C GLU A 133 -13.25 -13.19 -2.17
N GLY A 134 -13.09 -13.54 -3.44
CA GLY A 134 -12.68 -14.89 -3.86
C GLY A 134 -12.15 -14.98 -5.28
N ASN A 135 -11.74 -16.19 -5.67
CA ASN A 135 -11.14 -16.49 -6.99
C ASN A 135 -12.05 -16.16 -8.18
N GLY A 136 -13.37 -16.21 -7.99
CA GLY A 136 -14.32 -15.80 -9.02
C GLY A 136 -14.23 -14.33 -9.43
N ASP A 137 -13.64 -13.50 -8.56
CA ASP A 137 -13.53 -12.06 -8.75
C ASP A 137 -12.29 -11.64 -9.57
N SER A 138 -11.38 -12.54 -9.89
CA SER A 138 -10.18 -12.22 -10.67
C SER A 138 -10.52 -11.59 -12.04
N GLY A 139 -11.62 -12.00 -12.66
CA GLY A 139 -12.16 -11.38 -13.87
C GLY A 139 -12.60 -9.92 -13.68
N ASN A 140 -13.00 -9.54 -12.47
CA ASN A 140 -13.39 -8.17 -12.13
C ASN A 140 -12.20 -7.22 -12.12
N ILE A 141 -10.99 -7.71 -11.80
CA ILE A 141 -9.75 -6.92 -11.89
C ILE A 141 -9.49 -6.48 -13.33
N ALA A 142 -9.66 -7.39 -14.30
CA ALA A 142 -9.49 -7.05 -15.72
C ALA A 142 -10.57 -6.06 -16.22
N LYS A 143 -11.80 -6.18 -15.73
CA LYS A 143 -12.88 -5.23 -16.05
C LYS A 143 -12.60 -3.86 -15.43
N ALA A 144 -12.16 -3.80 -14.18
CA ALA A 144 -11.80 -2.57 -13.51
C ALA A 144 -10.55 -1.90 -14.13
N ALA A 145 -9.58 -2.69 -14.60
CA ALA A 145 -8.41 -2.19 -15.31
C ALA A 145 -8.77 -1.41 -16.58
N LYS A 146 -9.84 -1.79 -17.29
CA LYS A 146 -10.34 -1.06 -18.46
C LYS A 146 -10.99 0.28 -18.13
N LYS A 147 -11.40 0.48 -16.87
CA LYS A 147 -12.04 1.71 -16.42
C LYS A 147 -11.04 2.80 -16.03
N ILE A 148 -9.81 2.43 -15.63
CA ILE A 148 -8.77 3.42 -15.30
C ILE A 148 -8.11 3.96 -16.57
N LYS A 149 -7.76 5.26 -16.53
CA LYS A 149 -7.08 5.94 -17.65
C LYS A 149 -5.96 6.85 -17.13
N GLY A 150 -4.92 7.02 -17.91
CA GLY A 150 -3.83 7.93 -17.62
C GLY A 150 -3.13 7.65 -16.30
N ALA A 151 -3.16 8.61 -15.37
CA ALA A 151 -2.53 8.51 -14.05
C ALA A 151 -3.42 7.89 -12.96
N ALA A 152 -4.64 7.46 -13.30
CA ALA A 152 -5.57 6.85 -12.36
C ALA A 152 -4.99 5.55 -11.77
N GLY A 153 -5.29 5.30 -10.49
CA GLY A 153 -4.87 4.09 -9.79
C GLY A 153 -6.04 3.14 -9.54
N LEU A 154 -5.80 1.85 -9.71
CA LEU A 154 -6.70 0.79 -9.27
C LEU A 154 -6.21 0.21 -7.94
N TRP A 155 -7.01 0.33 -6.91
CA TRP A 155 -6.82 -0.33 -5.64
C TRP A 155 -7.66 -1.61 -5.60
N VAL A 156 -7.02 -2.76 -5.48
CA VAL A 156 -7.70 -4.03 -5.26
C VAL A 156 -7.63 -4.34 -3.78
N VAL A 157 -8.80 -4.38 -3.14
CA VAL A 157 -8.97 -4.69 -1.72
C VAL A 157 -9.39 -6.15 -1.59
N TYR A 158 -8.62 -6.94 -0.86
CA TYR A 158 -8.83 -8.38 -0.71
C TYR A 158 -8.60 -8.83 0.74
N PRO A 159 -9.25 -9.92 1.20
CA PRO A 159 -9.16 -10.40 2.57
C PRO A 159 -7.78 -10.99 2.87
N LYS A 160 -7.31 -10.79 4.11
CA LYS A 160 -6.05 -11.35 4.61
C LYS A 160 -6.22 -12.82 5.00
N GLY A 161 -5.20 -13.63 4.69
CA GLY A 161 -5.09 -15.00 5.20
C GLY A 161 -6.11 -15.98 4.64
N ARG A 162 -6.88 -15.62 3.61
CA ARG A 162 -7.78 -16.54 2.93
C ARG A 162 -7.07 -17.29 1.81
N LYS A 163 -7.39 -18.58 1.66
CA LYS A 163 -6.84 -19.43 0.59
C LYS A 163 -7.54 -19.21 -0.75
N GLU A 164 -8.78 -18.74 -0.70
CA GLU A 164 -9.63 -18.49 -1.87
C GLU A 164 -9.15 -17.35 -2.73
N ILE A 165 -8.40 -16.39 -2.14
CA ILE A 165 -7.75 -15.31 -2.86
C ILE A 165 -6.50 -14.87 -2.11
N THR A 166 -5.35 -15.05 -2.73
CA THR A 166 -4.05 -14.67 -2.17
C THR A 166 -3.52 -13.40 -2.82
N GLU A 167 -2.53 -12.77 -2.19
CA GLU A 167 -1.81 -11.64 -2.79
C GLU A 167 -1.23 -12.02 -4.17
N SER A 168 -0.72 -13.25 -4.31
CA SER A 168 -0.17 -13.75 -5.57
C SER A 168 -1.22 -13.82 -6.67
N ASP A 169 -2.46 -14.21 -6.34
CA ASP A 169 -3.57 -14.26 -7.30
C ASP A 169 -3.93 -12.86 -7.77
N VAL A 170 -4.03 -11.89 -6.84
CA VAL A 170 -4.30 -10.48 -7.15
C VAL A 170 -3.19 -9.87 -8.00
N LEU A 171 -1.92 -10.11 -7.65
CA LEU A 171 -0.76 -9.69 -8.43
C LEU A 171 -0.78 -10.28 -9.85
N GLY A 172 -1.04 -11.59 -9.95
CA GLY A 172 -1.13 -12.30 -11.22
C GLY A 172 -2.24 -11.75 -12.11
N ALA A 173 -3.43 -11.51 -11.55
CA ALA A 173 -4.57 -10.95 -12.28
C ALA A 173 -4.29 -9.50 -12.74
N GLY A 174 -3.69 -8.67 -11.90
CA GLY A 174 -3.30 -7.30 -12.25
C GLY A 174 -2.27 -7.26 -13.39
N ARG A 175 -1.25 -8.10 -13.34
CA ARG A 175 -0.23 -8.22 -14.39
C ARG A 175 -0.80 -8.75 -15.71
N LYS A 176 -1.69 -9.75 -15.65
CA LYS A 176 -2.43 -10.24 -16.83
C LYS A 176 -3.29 -9.14 -17.46
N ALA A 177 -3.83 -8.23 -16.64
CA ALA A 177 -4.58 -7.07 -17.11
C ALA A 177 -3.67 -5.93 -17.65
N GLY A 178 -2.36 -6.09 -17.72
CA GLY A 178 -1.40 -5.10 -18.21
C GLY A 178 -1.05 -4.01 -17.22
N LEU A 179 -1.34 -4.22 -15.93
CA LEU A 179 -1.08 -3.26 -14.87
C LEU A 179 0.23 -3.56 -14.14
N LYS A 180 0.81 -2.53 -13.54
CA LYS A 180 1.97 -2.61 -12.66
C LYS A 180 1.56 -2.36 -11.22
N ASP A 181 1.95 -3.26 -10.32
CA ASP A 181 1.81 -3.08 -8.88
C ASP A 181 2.82 -2.04 -8.36
N VAL A 182 2.37 -1.13 -7.51
CA VAL A 182 3.22 -0.02 -7.02
C VAL A 182 3.20 0.15 -5.51
N LYS A 183 2.17 -0.35 -4.83
CA LYS A 183 2.06 -0.15 -3.38
C LYS A 183 1.11 -1.16 -2.74
N VAL A 184 1.50 -1.67 -1.57
CA VAL A 184 0.65 -2.47 -0.67
C VAL A 184 0.35 -1.65 0.57
N VAL A 185 -0.89 -1.68 1.04
CA VAL A 185 -1.34 -0.98 2.25
C VAL A 185 -2.24 -1.91 3.06
N GLY A 186 -2.02 -1.99 4.37
CA GLY A 186 -3.00 -2.58 5.28
C GLY A 186 -4.29 -1.75 5.22
N PHE A 187 -5.36 -2.32 4.69
CA PHE A 187 -6.62 -1.60 4.48
C PHE A 187 -7.45 -1.56 5.78
N SER A 188 -7.65 -2.73 6.37
CA SER A 188 -8.31 -2.90 7.67
C SER A 188 -7.66 -4.04 8.46
N ALA A 189 -8.22 -4.40 9.61
CA ALA A 189 -7.76 -5.58 10.36
C ALA A 189 -7.84 -6.85 9.50
N THR A 190 -8.86 -6.96 8.65
CA THR A 190 -9.20 -8.14 7.85
C THR A 190 -8.78 -8.04 6.37
N HIS A 191 -8.48 -6.86 5.84
CA HIS A 191 -8.21 -6.65 4.42
C HIS A 191 -6.86 -5.97 4.16
N THR A 192 -6.32 -6.24 2.98
CA THR A 192 -5.16 -5.58 2.38
C THR A 192 -5.59 -4.90 1.09
N ALA A 193 -4.98 -3.77 0.76
CA ALA A 193 -5.18 -3.08 -0.51
C ALA A 193 -3.88 -3.05 -1.32
N LEU A 194 -3.94 -3.48 -2.57
CA LEU A 194 -2.84 -3.46 -3.52
C LEU A 194 -3.13 -2.44 -4.62
N LYS A 195 -2.23 -1.48 -4.81
CA LYS A 195 -2.36 -0.44 -5.84
C LYS A 195 -1.71 -0.86 -7.13
N PHE A 196 -2.47 -0.76 -8.20
CA PHE A 196 -2.00 -0.91 -9.57
C PHE A 196 -2.09 0.41 -10.33
N VAL A 197 -1.22 0.58 -11.31
CA VAL A 197 -1.22 1.71 -12.25
C VAL A 197 -0.95 1.19 -13.66
N ILE A 198 -1.31 1.99 -14.66
CA ILE A 198 -0.92 1.75 -16.05
C ILE A 198 0.58 2.08 -16.18
N PRO A 199 1.43 1.16 -16.68
CA PRO A 199 2.84 1.43 -16.88
C PRO A 199 3.05 2.62 -17.83
N ARG A 200 3.91 3.55 -17.47
CA ARG A 200 4.30 4.65 -18.38
C ARG A 200 5.19 4.08 -19.47
N GLY A 201 4.76 4.21 -20.72
CA GLY A 201 5.52 3.79 -21.91
C GLY A 201 5.08 2.50 -22.58
N GLU A 202 4.13 1.74 -22.02
CA GLU A 202 3.49 0.62 -22.73
C GLU A 202 2.03 0.96 -23.04
N LYS A 203 1.69 1.01 -24.33
CA LYS A 203 0.27 0.95 -24.74
C LYS A 203 -0.28 -0.37 -24.24
N ILE A 204 -1.41 -0.36 -23.54
CA ILE A 204 -2.12 -1.56 -23.12
C ILE A 204 -2.33 -2.39 -24.38
N LYS A 205 -1.65 -3.52 -24.47
CA LYS A 205 -1.99 -4.53 -25.47
C LYS A 205 -3.36 -5.05 -25.08
N THR A 206 -4.39 -4.64 -25.79
CA THR A 206 -5.68 -5.29 -25.75
C THR A 206 -5.43 -6.71 -26.23
N VAL A 207 -5.39 -7.67 -25.30
CA VAL A 207 -5.47 -9.07 -25.63
C VAL A 207 -6.88 -9.25 -26.18
N GLY A 208 -6.99 -9.23 -27.50
CA GLY A 208 -8.22 -9.54 -28.19
C GLY A 208 -8.68 -10.93 -27.74
N CYS A 209 -9.92 -11.05 -27.33
CA CYS A 209 -10.58 -12.34 -27.25
C CYS A 209 -10.39 -13.02 -28.62
N PHE A 210 -9.85 -14.22 -28.58
CA PHE A 210 -9.83 -15.11 -29.74
C PHE A 210 -11.28 -15.51 -30.04
N GLU A 211 -11.96 -14.73 -30.87
CA GLU A 211 -13.12 -15.22 -31.57
C GLU A 211 -12.62 -15.89 -32.84
N CYS A 212 -13.04 -17.14 -32.96
CA CYS A 212 -12.81 -18.04 -34.05
C CYS A 212 -13.09 -17.38 -35.43
N GLY A 213 -12.12 -17.45 -36.36
CA GLY A 213 -12.38 -17.42 -37.79
C GLY A 213 -12.34 -16.06 -38.49
N THR A 214 -11.18 -15.64 -38.94
CA THR A 214 -10.83 -15.22 -40.30
C THR A 214 -9.40 -14.69 -40.31
N GLY A 215 -8.53 -15.34 -41.05
CA GLY A 215 -7.11 -15.05 -41.10
C GLY A 215 -6.77 -13.70 -41.72
N LYS A 216 -5.98 -12.89 -40.99
CA LYS A 216 -5.05 -11.92 -41.59
C LYS A 216 -3.80 -11.82 -40.69
N PRO A 217 -2.62 -11.64 -41.25
CA PRO A 217 -1.36 -11.79 -40.56
C PRO A 217 -1.08 -10.63 -39.56
N VAL A 218 -0.62 -11.02 -38.40
CA VAL A 218 -0.17 -10.06 -37.32
C VAL A 218 1.27 -9.67 -37.65
N SER A 219 1.52 -8.38 -37.85
CA SER A 219 2.86 -7.81 -37.98
C SER A 219 3.58 -7.87 -36.63
N VAL A 220 4.69 -8.61 -36.62
CA VAL A 220 5.62 -8.66 -35.48
C VAL A 220 6.42 -7.36 -35.43
N VAL A 221 6.29 -6.57 -34.37
CA VAL A 221 7.14 -5.39 -34.11
C VAL A 221 8.37 -5.85 -33.37
N GLN A 222 9.52 -5.80 -34.04
CA GLN A 222 10.84 -6.04 -33.48
C GLN A 222 11.19 -4.95 -32.42
N LYS A 223 11.84 -5.39 -31.33
CA LYS A 223 12.46 -4.50 -30.32
C LYS A 223 13.58 -3.68 -30.95
N PRO A 224 13.75 -2.40 -30.57
CA PRO A 224 14.94 -1.66 -30.98
C PRO A 224 16.17 -2.19 -30.24
N HIS A 225 17.15 -2.61 -31.01
CA HIS A 225 18.49 -2.99 -30.57
C HIS A 225 19.21 -1.72 -30.09
N LYS A 226 19.68 -1.68 -28.84
CA LYS A 226 20.62 -0.65 -28.39
C LYS A 226 21.97 -0.90 -29.02
N MET A 227 22.38 -0.04 -29.94
CA MET A 227 23.78 0.10 -30.30
C MET A 227 24.52 0.79 -29.16
N LYS A 228 25.64 0.16 -28.77
CA LYS A 228 26.68 0.78 -27.95
C LYS A 228 27.57 1.59 -28.88
N GLU A 229 27.82 2.83 -28.53
CA GLU A 229 29.09 3.53 -28.66
C GLU A 229 29.52 4.06 -27.32
#